data_fddb4ef4e879940b25e8e1b4e2ccbc74
#
_entry.id   fddb4ef4e879940b25e8e1b4e2ccbc74
#
_cell.length_a   1.000
_cell.length_b   1.000
_cell.length_c   1.000
_cell.angle_alpha   90.00
_cell.angle_beta   90.00
_cell.angle_gamma   90.00
#
_symmetry.space_group_name_H-M   'P 1'
#
loop_
_entity.id
_entity.type
_entity.pdbx_description
1 polymer ?
#
loop_
_entity_poly.entity_id
_entity_poly.type
_entity_poly.pdbx_seq_one_letter_code
_entity_poly.pdbx_strand_id
1 'polypeptide(L)'
;MAFREDFVWGAASSAYQTEGFPRADGSGDSIWDAFCRQPGAIANGEDGSVACDGYHRFAEDIGLLASLGLSAYRFSTSWARIDPNGDGHWNESGLRYYDRVVDCCLANGVTPWMTLYHWAVSYTHLRAH
;
A
#
# COMPACT_ATOMS: atom_id res chain seq x y z
N MET A 1 22.72 -25.74 5.52
CA MET A 1 21.31 -26.11 5.77
C MET A 1 20.50 -25.66 4.55
N ALA A 2 19.71 -26.57 3.96
CA ALA A 2 18.77 -26.19 2.90
C ALA A 2 17.41 -25.84 3.54
N PHE A 3 16.68 -24.91 2.95
CA PHE A 3 15.30 -24.67 3.33
C PHE A 3 14.43 -25.88 2.95
N ARG A 4 13.28 -26.03 3.60
CA ARG A 4 12.29 -27.06 3.24
C ARG A 4 11.77 -26.78 1.82
N GLU A 5 11.31 -27.83 1.13
CA GLU A 5 10.76 -27.71 -0.21
C GLU A 5 9.49 -26.85 -0.29
N ASP A 6 8.71 -26.82 0.82
CA ASP A 6 7.50 -26.01 0.96
C ASP A 6 7.75 -24.60 1.53
N PHE A 7 9.02 -24.16 1.58
CA PHE A 7 9.35 -22.82 2.07
C PHE A 7 8.88 -21.76 1.10
N VAL A 8 8.08 -20.79 1.60
CA VAL A 8 7.53 -19.72 0.78
C VAL A 8 8.51 -18.57 0.70
N TRP A 9 8.97 -18.28 -0.51
CA TRP A 9 9.79 -17.12 -0.80
C TRP A 9 8.91 -15.96 -1.28
N GLY A 10 9.07 -14.79 -0.69
CA GLY A 10 8.26 -13.63 -1.05
C GLY A 10 8.96 -12.32 -0.78
N ALA A 11 8.31 -11.24 -1.20
CA ALA A 11 8.70 -9.88 -0.86
C ALA A 11 7.58 -9.16 -0.13
N ALA A 12 7.92 -8.05 0.53
CA ALA A 12 6.96 -7.26 1.28
C ALA A 12 7.10 -5.77 0.97
N SER A 13 5.96 -5.08 0.96
CA SER A 13 5.87 -3.62 0.88
C SER A 13 4.86 -3.08 1.88
N SER A 14 4.74 -1.77 1.93
CA SER A 14 3.67 -1.10 2.67
C SER A 14 3.13 0.08 1.87
N ALA A 15 1.83 0.36 2.03
CA ALA A 15 1.11 1.34 1.25
C ALA A 15 1.82 2.71 1.20
N TYR A 16 2.08 3.31 2.36
CA TYR A 16 2.69 4.64 2.41
C TYR A 16 4.09 4.69 1.80
N GLN A 17 4.87 3.61 1.94
CA GLN A 17 6.26 3.57 1.47
C GLN A 17 6.39 3.34 -0.04
N THR A 18 5.36 2.78 -0.68
CA THR A 18 5.48 2.35 -2.07
C THR A 18 4.43 2.93 -3.00
N GLU A 19 3.19 3.14 -2.56
CA GLU A 19 2.09 3.52 -3.46
C GLU A 19 2.27 4.91 -4.07
N GLY A 20 2.52 5.92 -3.25
CA GLY A 20 2.42 7.31 -3.69
C GLY A 20 0.97 7.74 -3.96
N PHE A 21 0.79 8.91 -4.55
CA PHE A 21 -0.51 9.45 -5.02
C PHE A 21 -1.60 9.41 -3.94
N PRO A 22 -1.38 10.03 -2.77
CA PRO A 22 -2.27 9.91 -1.60
C PRO A 22 -3.68 10.44 -1.84
N ARG A 23 -3.88 11.29 -2.86
CA ARG A 23 -5.20 11.87 -3.20
C ARG A 23 -5.81 11.31 -4.47
N ALA A 24 -5.21 10.26 -5.04
CA ALA A 24 -5.81 9.61 -6.21
C ALA A 24 -7.14 8.95 -5.86
N ASP A 25 -8.06 8.96 -6.80
CA ASP A 25 -9.35 8.27 -6.72
C ASP A 25 -10.20 8.65 -5.48
N GLY A 26 -10.13 9.89 -5.02
CA GLY A 26 -10.90 10.35 -3.86
C GLY A 26 -10.32 9.93 -2.51
N SER A 27 -9.08 9.45 -2.47
CA SER A 27 -8.36 9.14 -1.23
C SER A 27 -8.17 10.39 -0.38
N GLY A 28 -8.19 10.20 0.95
CA GLY A 28 -7.87 11.23 1.93
C GLY A 28 -6.38 11.25 2.30
N ASP A 29 -6.03 12.14 3.21
CA ASP A 29 -4.69 12.17 3.78
C ASP A 29 -4.53 11.10 4.87
N SER A 30 -3.39 10.44 4.90
CA SER A 30 -2.97 9.63 6.02
C SER A 30 -2.33 10.50 7.11
N ILE A 31 -2.11 9.93 8.30
CA ILE A 31 -1.37 10.58 9.37
C ILE A 31 0.05 10.97 8.95
N TRP A 32 0.67 10.18 8.06
CA TRP A 32 2.01 10.44 7.55
C TRP A 32 2.02 11.63 6.58
N ASP A 33 1.00 11.78 5.74
CA ASP A 33 0.85 12.95 4.89
C ASP A 33 0.73 14.23 5.72
N ALA A 34 -0.05 14.17 6.80
CA ALA A 34 -0.20 15.29 7.73
C ALA A 34 1.09 15.59 8.49
N PHE A 35 1.82 14.56 8.93
CA PHE A 35 3.09 14.70 9.64
C PHE A 35 4.17 15.31 8.75
N CYS A 36 4.34 14.81 7.53
CA CYS A 36 5.36 15.30 6.60
C CYS A 36 5.17 16.76 6.21
N ARG A 37 3.92 17.27 6.25
CA ARG A 37 3.65 18.69 6.00
C ARG A 37 4.03 19.64 7.15
N GLN A 38 4.37 19.12 8.33
CA GLN A 38 4.77 19.97 9.44
C GLN A 38 6.19 20.51 9.22
N PRO A 39 6.42 21.82 9.33
CA PRO A 39 7.74 22.39 9.17
C PRO A 39 8.77 21.75 10.10
N GLY A 40 9.86 21.25 9.55
CA GLY A 40 10.95 20.61 10.29
C GLY A 40 10.69 19.18 10.77
N ALA A 41 9.53 18.58 10.50
CA ALA A 41 9.25 17.20 10.87
C ALA A 41 10.13 16.20 10.11
N ILE A 42 10.43 16.48 8.84
CA ILE A 42 11.28 15.67 7.99
C ILE A 42 12.51 16.49 7.58
N ALA A 43 13.70 15.93 7.74
CA ALA A 43 14.98 16.64 7.58
C ALA A 43 15.13 17.36 6.23
N ASN A 44 14.71 16.72 5.13
CA ASN A 44 14.81 17.27 3.78
C ASN A 44 13.44 17.67 3.20
N GLY A 45 12.37 17.64 4.00
CA GLY A 45 11.01 17.88 3.51
C GLY A 45 10.47 16.81 2.56
N GLU A 46 11.05 15.61 2.59
CA GLU A 46 10.60 14.47 1.78
C GLU A 46 9.25 13.94 2.30
N ASP A 47 8.46 13.40 1.39
CA ASP A 47 7.14 12.82 1.72
C ASP A 47 6.83 11.58 0.87
N GLY A 48 5.67 10.96 1.12
CA GLY A 48 5.19 9.79 0.39
C GLY A 48 4.39 10.09 -0.87
N SER A 49 4.40 11.34 -1.39
CA SER A 49 3.51 11.75 -2.48
C SER A 49 3.75 11.00 -3.78
N VAL A 50 4.99 10.60 -4.05
CA VAL A 50 5.38 9.78 -5.20
C VAL A 50 5.82 8.39 -4.75
N ALA A 51 6.59 8.31 -3.67
CA ALA A 51 7.17 7.06 -3.14
C ALA A 51 7.88 6.24 -4.24
N CYS A 52 7.47 5.00 -4.45
CA CYS A 52 7.94 4.15 -5.56
C CYS A 52 6.99 4.16 -6.77
N ASP A 53 6.01 5.05 -6.78
CA ASP A 53 4.96 5.09 -7.81
C ASP A 53 4.18 3.77 -7.94
N GLY A 54 4.09 3.02 -6.85
CA GLY A 54 3.45 1.70 -6.83
C GLY A 54 1.98 1.74 -7.21
N TYR A 55 1.30 2.87 -6.97
CA TYR A 55 -0.09 3.06 -7.40
C TYR A 55 -0.28 2.84 -8.91
N HIS A 56 0.66 3.27 -9.74
CA HIS A 56 0.62 3.06 -11.19
C HIS A 56 1.39 1.81 -11.64
N ARG A 57 2.46 1.46 -10.91
CA ARG A 57 3.44 0.47 -11.35
C ARG A 57 3.34 -0.90 -10.68
N PHE A 58 2.31 -1.14 -9.85
CA PHE A 58 2.15 -2.43 -9.15
C PHE A 58 2.21 -3.64 -10.08
N ALA A 59 1.70 -3.51 -11.32
CA ALA A 59 1.72 -4.62 -12.27
C ALA A 59 3.15 -4.95 -12.75
N GLU A 60 4.00 -3.94 -12.94
CA GLU A 60 5.42 -4.13 -13.27
C GLU A 60 6.15 -4.81 -12.10
N ASP A 61 5.92 -4.33 -10.88
CA ASP A 61 6.55 -4.84 -9.67
C ASP A 61 6.17 -6.30 -9.41
N ILE A 62 4.87 -6.64 -9.55
CA ILE A 62 4.38 -8.02 -9.38
C ILE A 62 4.94 -8.94 -10.48
N GLY A 63 4.99 -8.47 -11.72
CA GLY A 63 5.62 -9.20 -12.83
C GLY A 63 7.10 -9.48 -12.57
N LEU A 64 7.82 -8.49 -12.00
CA LEU A 64 9.22 -8.65 -11.60
C LEU A 64 9.37 -9.69 -10.47
N LEU A 65 8.51 -9.65 -9.44
CA LEU A 65 8.48 -10.65 -8.37
C LEU A 65 8.34 -12.07 -8.93
N ALA A 66 7.37 -12.28 -9.81
CA ALA A 66 7.15 -13.57 -10.47
C ALA A 66 8.38 -14.01 -11.28
N SER A 67 9.01 -13.09 -12.01
CA SER A 67 10.22 -13.39 -12.81
C SER A 67 11.43 -13.80 -11.96
N LEU A 68 11.49 -13.32 -10.71
CA LEU A 68 12.52 -13.70 -9.72
C LEU A 68 12.20 -15.04 -9.02
N GLY A 69 11.09 -15.70 -9.36
CA GLY A 69 10.69 -16.95 -8.75
C GLY A 69 10.09 -16.80 -7.35
N LEU A 70 9.67 -15.60 -6.96
CA LEU A 70 8.99 -15.37 -5.67
C LEU A 70 7.52 -15.76 -5.79
N SER A 71 7.02 -16.51 -4.81
CA SER A 71 5.67 -17.09 -4.83
C SER A 71 4.67 -16.34 -3.95
N ALA A 72 5.13 -15.34 -3.19
CA ALA A 72 4.27 -14.57 -2.30
C ALA A 72 4.63 -13.08 -2.31
N TYR A 73 3.59 -12.24 -2.21
CA TYR A 73 3.75 -10.80 -2.05
C TYR A 73 2.89 -10.30 -0.90
N ARG A 74 3.54 -9.78 0.15
CA ARG A 74 2.85 -9.13 1.25
C ARG A 74 2.80 -7.63 0.99
N PHE A 75 1.62 -7.05 1.00
CA PHE A 75 1.39 -5.60 0.91
C PHE A 75 0.36 -5.15 1.94
N SER A 76 0.36 -3.88 2.28
CA SER A 76 -0.67 -3.32 3.15
C SER A 76 -1.63 -2.44 2.38
N THR A 77 -2.84 -2.27 2.94
CA THR A 77 -3.81 -1.30 2.43
C THR A 77 -3.61 0.06 3.08
N SER A 78 -3.88 1.13 2.33
CA SER A 78 -4.01 2.48 2.85
C SER A 78 -5.46 2.73 3.28
N TRP A 79 -5.70 2.88 4.57
CA TRP A 79 -7.03 3.22 5.08
C TRP A 79 -7.50 4.58 4.58
N ALA A 80 -6.60 5.53 4.35
CA ALA A 80 -6.92 6.80 3.74
C ALA A 80 -7.46 6.66 2.30
N ARG A 81 -7.17 5.54 1.62
CA ARG A 81 -7.72 5.21 0.31
C ARG A 81 -9.06 4.50 0.40
N ILE A 82 -9.25 3.65 1.43
CA ILE A 82 -10.45 2.83 1.62
C ILE A 82 -11.56 3.61 2.33
N ASP A 83 -11.23 4.31 3.41
CA ASP A 83 -12.12 5.13 4.23
C ASP A 83 -11.49 6.52 4.44
N PRO A 84 -11.58 7.39 3.41
CA PRO A 84 -10.88 8.68 3.42
C PRO A 84 -11.34 9.63 4.51
N ASN A 85 -12.61 9.51 4.93
CA ASN A 85 -13.21 10.37 5.93
C ASN A 85 -13.20 9.76 7.34
N GLY A 86 -12.91 8.46 7.47
CA GLY A 86 -12.96 7.76 8.75
C GLY A 86 -14.37 7.61 9.32
N ASP A 87 -15.39 7.59 8.47
CA ASP A 87 -16.81 7.58 8.84
C ASP A 87 -17.51 6.26 8.48
N GLY A 88 -16.76 5.29 7.94
CA GLY A 88 -17.27 3.99 7.53
C GLY A 88 -17.92 3.98 6.15
N HIS A 89 -17.87 5.09 5.41
CA HIS A 89 -18.30 5.14 4.02
C HIS A 89 -17.15 4.77 3.08
N TRP A 90 -17.22 3.55 2.56
CA TRP A 90 -16.15 2.98 1.75
C TRP A 90 -15.97 3.70 0.41
N ASN A 91 -14.73 4.02 0.09
CA ASN A 91 -14.35 4.54 -1.22
C ASN A 91 -14.20 3.40 -2.21
N GLU A 92 -15.20 3.20 -3.04
CA GLU A 92 -15.26 2.14 -4.06
C GLU A 92 -14.05 2.17 -5.02
N SER A 93 -13.55 3.35 -5.35
CA SER A 93 -12.37 3.47 -6.23
C SER A 93 -11.11 2.98 -5.53
N GLY A 94 -10.97 3.25 -4.23
CA GLY A 94 -9.89 2.74 -3.41
C GLY A 94 -9.94 1.22 -3.26
N LEU A 95 -11.13 0.65 -3.06
CA LEU A 95 -11.30 -0.81 -2.99
C LEU A 95 -10.92 -1.46 -4.33
N ARG A 96 -11.42 -0.92 -5.45
CA ARG A 96 -11.09 -1.43 -6.80
C ARG A 96 -9.60 -1.37 -7.12
N TYR A 97 -8.85 -0.45 -6.51
CA TYR A 97 -7.39 -0.46 -6.66
C TYR A 97 -6.80 -1.74 -6.08
N TYR A 98 -7.18 -2.11 -4.86
CA TYR A 98 -6.68 -3.34 -4.22
C TYR A 98 -7.19 -4.61 -4.89
N ASP A 99 -8.40 -4.63 -5.42
CA ASP A 99 -8.88 -5.74 -6.26
C ASP A 99 -7.93 -5.96 -7.45
N ARG A 100 -7.54 -4.88 -8.16
CA ARG A 100 -6.59 -4.98 -9.28
C ARG A 100 -5.21 -5.51 -8.85
N VAL A 101 -4.73 -5.11 -7.67
CA VAL A 101 -3.45 -5.59 -7.12
C VAL A 101 -3.55 -7.10 -6.83
N VAL A 102 -4.63 -7.55 -6.19
CA VAL A 102 -4.88 -8.97 -5.90
C VAL A 102 -4.99 -9.77 -7.20
N ASP A 103 -5.81 -9.32 -8.15
CA ASP A 103 -5.99 -9.99 -9.45
C ASP A 103 -4.67 -10.10 -10.20
N CYS A 104 -3.85 -9.05 -10.16
CA CYS A 104 -2.53 -9.06 -10.79
C CYS A 104 -1.59 -10.09 -10.12
N CYS A 105 -1.60 -10.21 -8.79
CA CYS A 105 -0.84 -11.24 -8.09
C CYS A 105 -1.26 -12.63 -8.56
N LEU A 106 -2.56 -12.91 -8.55
CA LEU A 106 -3.11 -14.20 -8.93
C LEU A 106 -2.81 -14.56 -10.40
N ALA A 107 -2.93 -13.59 -11.30
CA ALA A 107 -2.61 -13.76 -12.72
C ALA A 107 -1.13 -14.10 -12.97
N ASN A 108 -0.23 -13.66 -12.07
CA ASN A 108 1.21 -13.95 -12.14
C ASN A 108 1.63 -15.15 -11.28
N GLY A 109 0.69 -15.91 -10.70
CA GLY A 109 0.99 -17.05 -9.82
C GLY A 109 1.63 -16.66 -8.48
N VAL A 110 1.46 -15.41 -8.06
CA VAL A 110 1.97 -14.88 -6.78
C VAL A 110 0.84 -14.85 -5.78
N THR A 111 1.03 -15.46 -4.62
CA THR A 111 0.03 -15.45 -3.54
C THR A 111 -0.01 -14.07 -2.86
N PRO A 112 -1.15 -13.35 -2.88
CA PRO A 112 -1.27 -12.08 -2.19
C PRO A 112 -1.46 -12.27 -0.68
N TRP A 113 -0.67 -11.56 0.12
CA TRP A 113 -0.76 -11.52 1.58
C TRP A 113 -1.11 -10.08 1.99
N MET A 114 -2.40 -9.79 2.06
CA MET A 114 -2.88 -8.45 2.36
C MET A 114 -2.87 -8.17 3.87
N THR A 115 -2.15 -7.12 4.26
CA THR A 115 -2.17 -6.56 5.62
C THR A 115 -3.21 -5.45 5.66
N LEU A 116 -4.32 -5.67 6.33
CA LEU A 116 -5.44 -4.72 6.37
C LEU A 116 -5.09 -3.41 7.07
N TYR A 117 -4.27 -3.47 8.10
CA TYR A 117 -3.82 -2.30 8.86
C TYR A 117 -2.32 -2.37 9.13
N HIS A 118 -1.59 -1.32 8.72
CA HIS A 118 -0.15 -1.21 8.91
C HIS A 118 0.23 0.23 9.35
N TRP A 119 -0.34 0.64 10.49
CA TRP A 119 -0.07 1.90 11.21
C TRP A 119 -0.48 3.20 10.50
N ALA A 120 -0.70 3.21 9.21
CA ALA A 120 -1.15 4.39 8.47
C ALA A 120 -2.68 4.44 8.43
N VAL A 121 -3.27 5.21 9.33
CA VAL A 121 -4.71 5.51 9.36
C VAL A 121 -5.02 6.81 8.62
N SER A 122 -6.27 6.99 8.21
CA SER A 122 -6.73 8.29 7.72
C SER A 122 -6.57 9.34 8.82
N TYR A 123 -6.12 10.53 8.44
CA TYR A 123 -5.88 11.64 9.40
C TYR A 123 -7.17 12.03 10.15
N THR A 124 -8.31 11.92 9.48
CA THR A 124 -9.63 12.21 10.06
C THR A 124 -10.01 11.24 11.17
N HIS A 125 -9.60 9.97 11.08
CA HIS A 125 -9.85 8.95 12.11
C HIS A 125 -9.27 9.33 13.49
N LEU A 126 -8.11 10.01 13.51
CA LEU A 126 -7.47 10.44 14.75
C LEU A 126 -8.09 11.71 15.37
N ARG A 127 -8.87 12.47 14.60
CA ARG A 127 -9.54 13.68 15.10
C ARG A 127 -10.89 13.40 15.76
N ALA A 128 -11.39 12.17 15.65
CA ALA A 128 -12.68 11.74 16.18
C ALA A 128 -12.63 11.28 17.67
N HIS A 129 -11.45 11.37 18.31
CA HIS A 129 -11.24 10.99 19.71
C HIS A 129 -10.67 12.13 20.54
#